data_b9cd6b0dd2bb7b0bc864717d901b3e31
#
_entry.id   b9cd6b0dd2bb7b0bc864717d901b3e31
#
_cell.length_a   1.000
_cell.length_b   1.000
_cell.length_c   1.000
_cell.angle_alpha   90.00
_cell.angle_beta   90.00
_cell.angle_gamma   90.00
#
_symmetry.space_group_name_H-M   'P 1'
#
loop_
_entity.id
_entity.type
_entity.pdbx_description
1 polymer ?
#
loop_
_entity_poly.entity_id
_entity_poly.type
_entity_poly.pdbx_seq_one_letter_code
_entity_poly.pdbx_strand_id
1 'polypeptide(L)'
;MNTNLSLSVILPIKSSKARNFDEYFEKAITSIKTQTVGIEELVIVHSSEESLVEFLNSYDFGDLNVTKLLWDKDPSYCDQVNYGISQSKGTWISLFEFDDEYSSIWFKNVKKYIESYPNVQAFLPVVVETDEKGVFAGFTNEATFAANFTQEMGYLTNETLQDYQNFQTAGCVIKKSIIEDFGGFKSSIKLTFVYEFLLRLTYNSVSIMTIPKLGYKHTNMREGSIFWNYKFGEDKMLEDEVKFWVQTAKKEYFFVNDRNIKYQSENV
;
A
#
# COMPACT_ATOMS: atom_id res chain seq x y z
N MET A 1 2.23 26.71 14.94
CA MET A 1 2.81 26.09 13.71
C MET A 1 1.95 24.92 13.38
N ASN A 2 1.55 24.76 12.12
CA ASN A 2 0.73 23.61 11.70
C ASN A 2 1.57 22.34 11.88
N THR A 3 1.18 21.45 12.80
CA THR A 3 1.93 20.24 13.14
C THR A 3 1.63 19.10 12.16
N ASN A 4 0.61 19.26 11.32
CA ASN A 4 0.17 18.24 10.38
C ASN A 4 1.11 18.10 9.19
N LEU A 5 1.26 16.87 8.71
CA LEU A 5 1.89 16.57 7.44
C LEU A 5 0.82 16.71 6.33
N SER A 6 1.15 17.35 5.20
CA SER A 6 0.24 17.38 4.03
C SER A 6 0.19 15.99 3.39
N LEU A 7 -0.52 15.08 4.04
CA LEU A 7 -0.59 13.65 3.79
C LEU A 7 -2.05 13.21 3.62
N SER A 8 -2.36 12.62 2.48
CA SER A 8 -3.61 11.89 2.27
C SER A 8 -3.38 10.39 2.48
N VAL A 9 -4.14 9.78 3.38
CA VAL A 9 -4.18 8.33 3.55
C VAL A 9 -5.24 7.77 2.63
N ILE A 10 -4.88 6.82 1.77
CA ILE A 10 -5.79 6.18 0.80
C ILE A 10 -6.19 4.81 1.31
N LEU A 11 -7.46 4.60 1.53
CA LEU A 11 -8.06 3.39 2.08
C LEU A 11 -9.08 2.80 1.09
N PRO A 12 -8.69 1.83 0.24
CA PRO A 12 -9.63 1.12 -0.62
C PRO A 12 -10.39 0.06 0.16
N ILE A 13 -11.72 -0.03 -0.03
CA ILE A 13 -12.56 -1.04 0.61
C ILE A 13 -13.50 -1.65 -0.44
N LYS A 14 -13.31 -2.93 -0.72
CA LYS A 14 -14.14 -3.67 -1.67
C LYS A 14 -15.47 -4.11 -1.05
N SER A 15 -15.46 -4.57 0.21
CA SER A 15 -16.62 -5.17 0.85
C SER A 15 -16.49 -5.16 2.37
N SER A 16 -17.62 -5.03 3.07
CA SER A 16 -17.74 -5.20 4.52
C SER A 16 -17.97 -6.66 4.96
N LYS A 17 -18.05 -7.61 4.01
CA LYS A 17 -18.34 -9.03 4.30
C LYS A 17 -17.15 -9.81 4.86
N ALA A 18 -15.97 -9.18 4.98
CA ALA A 18 -14.84 -9.81 5.62
C ALA A 18 -15.17 -10.19 7.08
N ARG A 19 -14.73 -11.36 7.49
CA ARG A 19 -14.87 -11.78 8.90
C ARG A 19 -14.23 -10.74 9.82
N ASN A 20 -14.93 -10.34 10.88
CA ASN A 20 -14.48 -9.33 11.85
C ASN A 20 -14.17 -7.94 11.22
N PHE A 21 -14.86 -7.58 10.13
CA PHE A 21 -14.64 -6.31 9.43
C PHE A 21 -14.70 -5.10 10.39
N ASP A 22 -15.75 -5.03 11.22
CA ASP A 22 -15.96 -3.89 12.13
C ASP A 22 -14.79 -3.75 13.13
N GLU A 23 -14.29 -4.87 13.67
CA GLU A 23 -13.17 -4.87 14.61
C GLU A 23 -11.87 -4.43 13.95
N TYR A 24 -11.58 -4.91 12.75
CA TYR A 24 -10.42 -4.50 11.97
C TYR A 24 -10.50 -3.03 11.60
N PHE A 25 -11.63 -2.60 11.06
CA PHE A 25 -11.84 -1.22 10.66
C PHE A 25 -11.69 -0.24 11.85
N GLU A 26 -12.24 -0.58 13.02
CA GLU A 26 -12.09 0.22 14.24
C GLU A 26 -10.61 0.36 14.67
N LYS A 27 -9.84 -0.73 14.65
CA LYS A 27 -8.40 -0.70 14.94
C LYS A 27 -7.64 0.13 13.92
N ALA A 28 -7.95 -0.04 12.65
CA ALA A 28 -7.36 0.71 11.56
C ALA A 28 -7.58 2.22 11.74
N ILE A 29 -8.83 2.66 11.90
CA ILE A 29 -9.16 4.07 12.08
C ILE A 29 -8.57 4.63 13.39
N THR A 30 -8.60 3.86 14.48
CA THR A 30 -7.96 4.24 15.74
C THR A 30 -6.46 4.46 15.58
N SER A 31 -5.78 3.65 14.77
CA SER A 31 -4.35 3.79 14.50
C SER A 31 -4.02 5.11 13.78
N ILE A 32 -4.96 5.66 12.99
CA ILE A 32 -4.84 6.98 12.37
C ILE A 32 -5.15 8.08 13.38
N LYS A 33 -6.24 7.96 14.16
CA LYS A 33 -6.65 8.93 15.17
C LYS A 33 -5.58 9.17 16.24
N THR A 34 -4.82 8.14 16.58
CA THR A 34 -3.81 8.17 17.67
C THR A 34 -2.41 8.59 17.19
N GLN A 35 -2.25 8.99 15.94
CA GLN A 35 -0.98 9.49 15.43
C GLN A 35 -0.54 10.78 16.15
N THR A 36 0.74 10.85 16.51
CA THR A 36 1.32 12.05 17.16
C THR A 36 1.51 13.22 16.20
N VAL A 37 1.46 12.98 14.90
CA VAL A 37 1.41 13.97 13.82
C VAL A 37 0.19 13.65 12.97
N GLY A 38 -0.75 14.60 12.87
CA GLY A 38 -1.98 14.41 12.12
C GLY A 38 -1.77 14.38 10.61
N ILE A 39 -2.78 13.89 9.92
CA ILE A 39 -2.87 13.83 8.46
C ILE A 39 -3.74 14.98 7.94
N GLU A 40 -3.67 15.28 6.64
CA GLU A 40 -4.53 16.26 5.99
C GLU A 40 -5.93 15.69 5.74
N GLU A 41 -6.00 14.44 5.26
CA GLU A 41 -7.26 13.75 5.01
C GLU A 41 -7.11 12.23 4.97
N LEU A 42 -8.23 11.55 5.24
CA LEU A 42 -8.45 10.13 4.94
C LEU A 42 -9.37 10.03 3.73
N VAL A 43 -8.91 9.41 2.65
CA VAL A 43 -9.69 9.16 1.43
C VAL A 43 -10.09 7.70 1.40
N ILE A 44 -11.37 7.42 1.62
CA ILE A 44 -11.94 6.08 1.55
C ILE A 44 -12.55 5.88 0.17
N VAL A 45 -12.02 4.91 -0.58
CA VAL A 45 -12.60 4.49 -1.87
C VAL A 45 -13.34 3.18 -1.67
N HIS A 46 -14.65 3.20 -1.84
CA HIS A 46 -15.50 2.06 -1.48
C HIS A 46 -16.41 1.62 -2.61
N SER A 47 -16.80 0.33 -2.62
CA SER A 47 -17.78 -0.21 -3.55
C SER A 47 -19.19 0.30 -3.23
N SER A 48 -20.14 -0.01 -4.14
CA SER A 48 -21.57 0.27 -3.96
C SER A 48 -22.30 -0.77 -3.10
N GLU A 49 -21.61 -1.65 -2.38
CA GLU A 49 -22.22 -2.61 -1.46
C GLU A 49 -23.03 -1.87 -0.38
N GLU A 50 -24.34 -2.12 -0.31
CA GLU A 50 -25.27 -1.39 0.54
C GLU A 50 -24.85 -1.41 2.02
N SER A 51 -24.49 -2.59 2.55
CA SER A 51 -24.04 -2.73 3.94
C SER A 51 -22.76 -1.93 4.23
N LEU A 52 -21.83 -1.84 3.27
CA LEU A 52 -20.62 -1.03 3.41
C LEU A 52 -20.94 0.47 3.40
N VAL A 53 -21.84 0.89 2.51
CA VAL A 53 -22.27 2.31 2.43
C VAL A 53 -22.97 2.74 3.71
N GLU A 54 -23.89 1.92 4.23
CA GLU A 54 -24.58 2.17 5.50
C GLU A 54 -23.60 2.23 6.67
N PHE A 55 -22.68 1.25 6.75
CA PHE A 55 -21.63 1.23 7.77
C PHE A 55 -20.81 2.52 7.74
N LEU A 56 -20.24 2.89 6.58
CA LEU A 56 -19.41 4.07 6.44
C LEU A 56 -20.18 5.37 6.76
N ASN A 57 -21.49 5.42 6.48
CA ASN A 57 -22.30 6.61 6.78
C ASN A 57 -22.65 6.75 8.26
N SER A 58 -22.75 5.63 8.99
CA SER A 58 -23.03 5.62 10.42
C SER A 58 -21.79 5.69 11.31
N TYR A 59 -20.60 5.40 10.75
CA TYR A 59 -19.35 5.34 11.53
C TYR A 59 -18.87 6.73 11.97
N ASP A 60 -18.47 6.84 13.25
CA ASP A 60 -17.91 8.08 13.84
C ASP A 60 -16.39 8.18 13.60
N PHE A 61 -16.01 8.98 12.65
CA PHE A 61 -14.60 9.26 12.35
C PHE A 61 -13.95 10.28 13.31
N GLY A 62 -14.70 10.88 14.25
CA GLY A 62 -14.22 11.95 15.12
C GLY A 62 -13.76 13.17 14.33
N ASP A 63 -12.59 13.72 14.67
CA ASP A 63 -12.04 14.93 14.03
C ASP A 63 -11.28 14.67 12.72
N LEU A 64 -11.29 13.43 12.19
CA LEU A 64 -10.65 13.15 10.91
C LEU A 64 -11.39 13.81 9.75
N ASN A 65 -10.66 14.49 8.88
CA ASN A 65 -11.18 14.99 7.61
C ASN A 65 -11.30 13.80 6.63
N VAL A 66 -12.52 13.30 6.41
CA VAL A 66 -12.79 12.10 5.61
C VAL A 66 -13.47 12.44 4.31
N THR A 67 -12.91 11.98 3.20
CA THR A 67 -13.51 12.00 1.88
C THR A 67 -13.90 10.58 1.49
N LYS A 68 -15.20 10.33 1.25
CA LYS A 68 -15.73 9.04 0.79
C LYS A 68 -15.98 9.10 -0.71
N LEU A 69 -15.37 8.19 -1.45
CA LEU A 69 -15.44 8.13 -2.91
C LEU A 69 -16.07 6.80 -3.35
N LEU A 70 -17.21 6.88 -4.00
CA LEU A 70 -17.86 5.70 -4.57
C LEU A 70 -17.08 5.21 -5.81
N TRP A 71 -16.77 3.93 -5.82
CA TRP A 71 -16.25 3.19 -6.98
C TRP A 71 -17.31 2.19 -7.44
N ASP A 72 -18.04 2.51 -8.50
CA ASP A 72 -19.17 1.76 -9.04
C ASP A 72 -18.78 0.75 -10.15
N LYS A 73 -17.47 0.65 -10.43
CA LYS A 73 -16.90 -0.29 -11.42
C LYS A 73 -16.44 -1.57 -10.75
N ASP A 74 -15.91 -2.50 -11.54
CA ASP A 74 -15.25 -3.69 -11.01
C ASP A 74 -14.19 -3.29 -9.96
N PRO A 75 -14.31 -3.77 -8.71
CA PRO A 75 -13.50 -3.30 -7.60
C PRO A 75 -12.10 -3.93 -7.61
N SER A 76 -11.26 -3.54 -8.58
CA SER A 76 -9.83 -3.79 -8.55
C SER A 76 -9.18 -2.93 -7.48
N TYR A 77 -8.34 -3.53 -6.63
CA TYR A 77 -7.55 -2.80 -5.63
C TYR A 77 -6.71 -1.69 -6.27
N CYS A 78 -6.02 -2.01 -7.36
CA CYS A 78 -5.17 -1.05 -8.07
C CYS A 78 -5.98 0.16 -8.56
N ASP A 79 -7.15 -0.06 -9.15
CA ASP A 79 -7.99 1.01 -9.68
C ASP A 79 -8.59 1.86 -8.57
N GLN A 80 -9.04 1.26 -7.46
CA GLN A 80 -9.52 2.00 -6.30
C GLN A 80 -8.41 2.86 -5.69
N VAL A 81 -7.20 2.32 -5.51
CA VAL A 81 -6.04 3.08 -5.01
C VAL A 81 -5.71 4.23 -5.95
N ASN A 82 -5.58 3.99 -7.26
CA ASN A 82 -5.27 5.01 -8.25
C ASN A 82 -6.33 6.11 -8.27
N TYR A 83 -7.61 5.75 -8.18
CA TYR A 83 -8.70 6.72 -8.11
C TYR A 83 -8.63 7.57 -6.85
N GLY A 84 -8.43 6.96 -5.68
CA GLY A 84 -8.26 7.68 -4.42
C GLY A 84 -7.10 8.66 -4.46
N ILE A 85 -5.95 8.26 -5.02
CA ILE A 85 -4.80 9.13 -5.20
C ILE A 85 -5.14 10.32 -6.11
N SER A 86 -5.83 10.10 -7.22
CA SER A 86 -6.19 11.16 -8.15
C SER A 86 -7.09 12.23 -7.53
N GLN A 87 -7.95 11.86 -6.57
CA GLN A 87 -8.87 12.76 -5.87
C GLN A 87 -8.30 13.37 -4.58
N SER A 88 -7.15 12.91 -4.12
CA SER A 88 -6.52 13.36 -2.88
C SER A 88 -5.93 14.77 -3.00
N LYS A 89 -5.80 15.47 -1.85
CA LYS A 89 -5.31 16.86 -1.76
C LYS A 89 -3.89 16.97 -1.21
N GLY A 90 -3.43 15.95 -0.46
CA GLY A 90 -2.11 15.95 0.16
C GLY A 90 -0.98 15.91 -0.86
N THR A 91 0.14 16.54 -0.52
CA THR A 91 1.37 16.47 -1.32
C THR A 91 2.08 15.12 -1.15
N TRP A 92 1.75 14.41 -0.08
CA TRP A 92 2.20 13.05 0.21
C TRP A 92 0.99 12.12 0.27
N ILE A 93 1.21 10.87 -0.12
CA ILE A 93 0.21 9.79 -0.12
C ILE A 93 0.71 8.66 0.76
N SER A 94 -0.16 8.09 1.58
CA SER A 94 0.09 6.80 2.24
C SER A 94 -0.96 5.79 1.85
N LEU A 95 -0.54 4.55 1.60
CA LEU A 95 -1.43 3.45 1.26
C LEU A 95 -1.77 2.66 2.53
N PHE A 96 -3.06 2.39 2.72
CA PHE A 96 -3.57 1.80 3.94
C PHE A 96 -4.64 0.73 3.63
N GLU A 97 -4.69 -0.31 4.46
CA GLU A 97 -5.69 -1.36 4.35
C GLU A 97 -6.53 -1.41 5.63
N PHE A 98 -7.81 -1.80 5.52
CA PHE A 98 -8.76 -1.71 6.64
C PHE A 98 -8.49 -2.72 7.76
N ASP A 99 -7.69 -3.73 7.53
CA ASP A 99 -7.28 -4.79 8.46
C ASP A 99 -5.87 -4.59 9.01
N ASP A 100 -5.28 -3.41 8.78
CA ASP A 100 -3.92 -3.05 9.17
C ASP A 100 -3.89 -1.91 10.19
N GLU A 101 -2.71 -1.66 10.76
CA GLU A 101 -2.53 -0.62 11.77
C GLU A 101 -1.20 0.14 11.55
N TYR A 102 -1.25 1.48 11.65
CA TYR A 102 -0.02 2.27 11.78
C TYR A 102 0.52 2.23 13.20
N SER A 103 1.85 2.26 13.36
CA SER A 103 2.48 2.63 14.63
C SER A 103 2.13 4.09 14.96
N SER A 104 1.76 4.40 16.20
CA SER A 104 1.31 5.73 16.64
C SER A 104 2.31 6.88 16.40
N ILE A 105 3.57 6.56 16.13
CA ILE A 105 4.65 7.52 15.85
C ILE A 105 5.12 7.49 14.40
N TRP A 106 4.44 6.73 13.52
CA TRP A 106 4.92 6.55 12.15
C TRP A 106 5.01 7.88 11.39
N PHE A 107 3.96 8.66 11.37
CA PHE A 107 3.96 9.92 10.63
C PHE A 107 4.90 10.98 11.25
N LYS A 108 5.15 10.91 12.56
CA LYS A 108 6.22 11.72 13.20
C LYS A 108 7.60 11.32 12.69
N ASN A 109 7.88 10.02 12.57
CA ASN A 109 9.14 9.54 12.01
C ASN A 109 9.30 10.00 10.56
N VAL A 110 8.27 9.76 9.72
CA VAL A 110 8.29 10.19 8.32
C VAL A 110 8.54 11.69 8.17
N LYS A 111 7.84 12.53 8.95
CA LYS A 111 8.05 13.99 8.95
C LYS A 111 9.50 14.37 9.23
N LYS A 112 10.12 13.75 10.25
CA LYS A 112 11.54 13.95 10.56
C LYS A 112 12.44 13.56 9.37
N TYR A 113 12.13 12.44 8.69
CA TYR A 113 12.93 11.97 7.56
C TYR A 113 12.73 12.85 6.32
N ILE A 114 11.55 13.36 6.05
CA ILE A 114 11.29 14.37 5.00
C ILE A 114 12.16 15.61 5.22
N GLU A 115 12.23 16.09 6.47
CA GLU A 115 13.05 17.26 6.84
C GLU A 115 14.55 16.99 6.72
N SER A 116 15.01 15.78 7.09
CA SER A 116 16.43 15.40 7.08
C SER A 116 16.93 14.98 5.70
N TYR A 117 16.06 14.46 4.83
CA TYR A 117 16.38 13.90 3.52
C TYR A 117 15.45 14.47 2.43
N PRO A 118 15.53 15.78 2.12
CA PRO A 118 14.59 16.47 1.25
C PRO A 118 14.54 15.94 -0.20
N ASN A 119 15.60 15.23 -0.63
CA ASN A 119 15.69 14.62 -1.95
C ASN A 119 15.02 13.24 -2.03
N VAL A 120 14.64 12.65 -0.89
CA VAL A 120 13.92 11.37 -0.87
C VAL A 120 12.45 11.61 -1.21
N GLN A 121 11.90 10.77 -2.07
CA GLN A 121 10.59 10.96 -2.66
C GLN A 121 9.58 9.90 -2.19
N ALA A 122 10.07 8.82 -1.57
CA ALA A 122 9.22 7.80 -0.94
C ALA A 122 9.92 7.19 0.28
N PHE A 123 9.11 6.89 1.30
CA PHE A 123 9.55 6.27 2.54
C PHE A 123 8.74 5.02 2.82
N LEU A 124 9.42 3.92 3.10
CA LEU A 124 8.80 2.66 3.50
C LEU A 124 9.03 2.42 5.00
N PRO A 125 8.01 1.95 5.75
CA PRO A 125 8.19 1.45 7.11
C PRO A 125 8.83 0.07 7.09
N VAL A 126 9.47 -0.36 8.17
CA VAL A 126 9.52 -1.80 8.47
C VAL A 126 8.11 -2.23 8.86
N VAL A 127 7.60 -3.24 8.18
CA VAL A 127 6.27 -3.79 8.40
C VAL A 127 6.38 -5.05 9.25
N VAL A 128 5.61 -5.10 10.34
CA VAL A 128 5.39 -6.34 11.10
C VAL A 128 4.24 -7.10 10.47
N GLU A 129 4.47 -8.33 10.09
CA GLU A 129 3.41 -9.22 9.60
C GLU A 129 2.88 -10.10 10.73
N THR A 130 1.56 -10.17 10.85
CA THR A 130 0.85 -11.03 11.80
C THR A 130 -0.21 -11.83 11.05
N ASP A 131 -0.57 -12.99 11.59
CA ASP A 131 -1.77 -13.69 11.14
C ASP A 131 -3.05 -13.05 11.72
N GLU A 132 -4.23 -13.57 11.34
CA GLU A 132 -5.55 -13.11 11.82
C GLU A 132 -5.73 -13.23 13.34
N LYS A 133 -4.89 -14.00 14.03
CA LYS A 133 -4.88 -14.15 15.50
C LYS A 133 -3.89 -13.22 16.18
N GLY A 134 -3.19 -12.38 15.39
CA GLY A 134 -2.15 -11.48 15.86
C GLY A 134 -0.81 -12.16 16.16
N VAL A 135 -0.62 -13.43 15.74
CA VAL A 135 0.65 -14.13 15.91
C VAL A 135 1.65 -13.60 14.90
N PHE A 136 2.85 -13.28 15.36
CA PHE A 136 3.93 -12.79 14.52
C PHE A 136 4.30 -13.80 13.41
N ALA A 137 4.35 -13.33 12.18
CA ALA A 137 4.68 -14.12 10.99
C ALA A 137 6.02 -13.73 10.36
N GLY A 138 6.41 -12.46 10.42
CA GLY A 138 7.64 -11.99 9.82
C GLY A 138 7.77 -10.48 9.76
N PHE A 139 8.77 -10.03 8.98
CA PHE A 139 8.95 -8.63 8.62
C PHE A 139 9.06 -8.47 7.11
N THR A 140 8.64 -7.31 6.60
CA THR A 140 8.94 -6.84 5.25
C THR A 140 9.52 -5.43 5.29
N ASN A 141 10.07 -4.97 4.17
CA ASN A 141 10.75 -3.67 4.05
C ASN A 141 11.95 -3.52 5.00
N GLU A 142 12.65 -4.62 5.31
CA GLU A 142 13.80 -4.57 6.19
C GLU A 142 14.95 -3.81 5.52
N ALA A 143 15.37 -2.70 6.12
CA ALA A 143 16.44 -1.84 5.59
C ALA A 143 17.79 -2.56 5.42
N THR A 144 18.02 -3.65 6.13
CA THR A 144 19.21 -4.51 6.01
C THR A 144 19.38 -5.11 4.62
N PHE A 145 18.29 -5.28 3.87
CA PHE A 145 18.32 -5.80 2.50
C PHE A 145 18.35 -4.69 1.44
N ALA A 146 18.30 -3.42 1.86
CA ALA A 146 18.42 -2.27 0.97
C ALA A 146 19.89 -1.88 0.77
N ALA A 147 20.18 -1.16 -0.32
CA ALA A 147 21.52 -0.63 -0.58
C ALA A 147 21.89 0.47 0.42
N ASN A 148 23.20 0.62 0.69
CA ASN A 148 23.72 1.64 1.59
C ASN A 148 23.07 1.63 2.98
N PHE A 149 22.79 0.43 3.50
CA PHE A 149 22.19 0.25 4.80
C PHE A 149 23.05 0.87 5.92
N THR A 150 22.39 1.61 6.79
CA THR A 150 22.90 2.11 8.07
C THR A 150 21.85 1.86 9.16
N GLN A 151 22.18 2.18 10.41
CA GLN A 151 21.18 2.11 11.51
C GLN A 151 20.00 3.10 11.35
N GLU A 152 20.12 4.05 10.42
CA GLU A 152 19.11 5.08 10.20
C GLU A 152 18.34 4.91 8.89
N MET A 153 18.89 4.22 7.88
CA MET A 153 18.29 4.14 6.54
C MET A 153 18.84 3.00 5.69
N GLY A 154 18.09 2.69 4.61
CA GLY A 154 18.54 1.91 3.47
C GLY A 154 17.80 2.37 2.22
N TYR A 155 18.49 2.47 1.08
CA TYR A 155 17.89 2.89 -0.19
C TYR A 155 17.47 1.69 -1.03
N LEU A 156 16.27 1.75 -1.63
CA LEU A 156 15.92 0.80 -2.67
C LEU A 156 16.57 1.23 -3.98
N THR A 157 17.23 0.27 -4.62
CA THR A 157 17.73 0.40 -5.99
C THR A 157 17.07 -0.65 -6.88
N ASN A 158 17.14 -0.47 -8.19
CA ASN A 158 16.62 -1.46 -9.11
C ASN A 158 17.35 -2.80 -8.95
N GLU A 159 18.67 -2.78 -8.74
CA GLU A 159 19.50 -3.96 -8.48
C GLU A 159 19.05 -4.69 -7.22
N THR A 160 18.89 -3.97 -6.11
CA THR A 160 18.41 -4.56 -4.85
C THR A 160 17.08 -5.28 -5.03
N LEU A 161 16.14 -4.67 -5.77
CA LEU A 161 14.83 -5.26 -6.02
C LEU A 161 14.88 -6.46 -6.98
N GLN A 162 15.86 -6.55 -7.87
CA GLN A 162 16.06 -7.73 -8.72
C GLN A 162 16.50 -8.95 -7.90
N ASP A 163 17.27 -8.73 -6.85
CA ASP A 163 17.83 -9.78 -5.99
C ASP A 163 16.92 -10.12 -4.81
N TYR A 164 16.23 -9.10 -4.24
CA TYR A 164 15.40 -9.25 -3.05
C TYR A 164 14.02 -8.58 -3.25
N GLN A 165 12.97 -9.40 -3.26
CA GLN A 165 11.63 -8.97 -3.63
C GLN A 165 10.70 -8.70 -2.44
N ASN A 166 11.17 -8.83 -1.19
CA ASN A 166 10.34 -8.69 0.01
C ASN A 166 10.17 -7.22 0.43
N PHE A 167 9.84 -6.36 -0.56
CA PHE A 167 9.46 -4.97 -0.34
C PHE A 167 8.03 -4.73 -0.80
N GLN A 168 7.28 -3.98 -0.01
CA GLN A 168 5.88 -3.67 -0.28
C GLN A 168 5.56 -2.20 0.05
N THR A 169 4.42 -1.74 -0.45
CA THR A 169 3.97 -0.35 -0.30
C THR A 169 2.97 -0.15 0.86
N ALA A 170 2.68 -1.18 1.64
CA ALA A 170 1.82 -1.06 2.82
C ALA A 170 2.42 -0.04 3.81
N GLY A 171 1.65 0.97 4.18
CA GLY A 171 2.08 2.06 5.07
C GLY A 171 3.14 2.99 4.49
N CYS A 172 3.51 2.88 3.20
CA CYS A 172 4.46 3.79 2.56
C CYS A 172 3.97 5.24 2.63
N VAL A 173 4.91 6.18 2.55
CA VAL A 173 4.60 7.60 2.32
C VAL A 173 5.39 8.05 1.10
N ILE A 174 4.68 8.40 0.03
CA ILE A 174 5.25 8.76 -1.28
C ILE A 174 4.75 10.13 -1.73
N LYS A 175 5.58 10.94 -2.39
CA LYS A 175 5.15 12.18 -3.03
C LYS A 175 4.10 11.89 -4.10
N LYS A 176 2.97 12.59 -4.06
CA LYS A 176 1.89 12.43 -5.05
C LYS A 176 2.37 12.68 -6.47
N SER A 177 3.22 13.69 -6.70
CA SER A 177 3.79 14.01 -8.02
C SER A 177 4.52 12.83 -8.67
N ILE A 178 5.14 11.94 -7.90
CA ILE A 178 5.81 10.75 -8.44
C ILE A 178 4.81 9.79 -9.08
N ILE A 179 3.63 9.66 -8.47
CA ILE A 179 2.56 8.82 -9.03
C ILE A 179 1.95 9.48 -10.27
N GLU A 180 1.87 10.81 -10.28
CA GLU A 180 1.41 11.59 -11.44
C GLU A 180 2.39 11.48 -12.61
N ASP A 181 3.71 11.54 -12.35
CA ASP A 181 4.77 11.48 -13.36
C ASP A 181 4.99 10.07 -13.92
N PHE A 182 5.00 9.06 -13.07
CA PHE A 182 5.38 7.68 -13.41
C PHE A 182 4.22 6.69 -13.38
N GLY A 183 2.99 7.14 -13.14
CA GLY A 183 1.79 6.31 -13.06
C GLY A 183 1.65 5.59 -11.71
N GLY A 184 0.39 5.24 -11.40
CA GLY A 184 0.03 4.42 -10.24
C GLY A 184 0.24 2.92 -10.45
N PHE A 185 -0.50 2.10 -9.75
CA PHE A 185 -0.48 0.65 -9.95
C PHE A 185 -1.09 0.25 -11.30
N LYS A 186 -0.48 -0.72 -11.98
CA LYS A 186 -1.02 -1.29 -13.22
C LYS A 186 -2.03 -2.37 -12.88
N SER A 187 -3.32 -2.13 -13.14
CA SER A 187 -4.41 -3.07 -12.86
C SER A 187 -4.38 -4.33 -13.74
N SER A 188 -3.69 -4.28 -14.87
CA SER A 188 -3.45 -5.46 -15.71
C SER A 188 -2.47 -6.46 -15.12
N ILE A 189 -1.66 -6.07 -14.13
CA ILE A 189 -0.69 -6.93 -13.46
C ILE A 189 -1.32 -7.46 -12.17
N LYS A 190 -1.58 -8.77 -12.12
CA LYS A 190 -2.00 -9.45 -10.89
C LYS A 190 -0.79 -9.62 -9.96
N LEU A 191 -0.93 -10.28 -8.84
CA LEU A 191 0.08 -10.73 -7.87
C LEU A 191 1.28 -9.78 -7.63
N THR A 192 1.95 -9.29 -8.68
CA THR A 192 3.23 -8.57 -8.62
C THR A 192 3.13 -7.08 -8.96
N PHE A 193 1.95 -6.48 -8.89
CA PHE A 193 1.75 -5.06 -9.20
C PHE A 193 2.56 -4.11 -8.30
N VAL A 194 2.73 -4.45 -7.01
CA VAL A 194 3.60 -3.68 -6.09
C VAL A 194 5.07 -3.80 -6.50
N TYR A 195 5.51 -5.00 -6.85
CA TYR A 195 6.89 -5.24 -7.27
C TYR A 195 7.21 -4.51 -8.57
N GLU A 196 6.31 -4.56 -9.56
CA GLU A 196 6.44 -3.79 -10.80
C GLU A 196 6.53 -2.27 -10.50
N PHE A 197 5.66 -1.76 -9.63
CA PHE A 197 5.63 -0.36 -9.27
C PHE A 197 6.96 0.10 -8.65
N LEU A 198 7.50 -0.64 -7.68
CA LEU A 198 8.79 -0.31 -7.07
C LEU A 198 9.95 -0.40 -8.07
N LEU A 199 9.97 -1.41 -8.94
CA LEU A 199 10.95 -1.52 -10.03
C LEU A 199 10.87 -0.32 -10.99
N ARG A 200 9.67 0.08 -11.38
CA ARG A 200 9.44 1.23 -12.27
C ARG A 200 9.93 2.53 -11.66
N LEU A 201 9.62 2.76 -10.40
CA LEU A 201 10.07 3.96 -9.70
C LEU A 201 11.59 4.02 -9.57
N THR A 202 12.23 2.93 -9.14
CA THR A 202 13.71 2.88 -9.00
C THR A 202 14.43 2.95 -10.34
N TYR A 203 13.87 2.38 -11.39
CA TYR A 203 14.39 2.50 -12.76
C TYR A 203 14.38 3.97 -13.24
N ASN A 204 13.36 4.73 -12.88
CA ASN A 204 13.25 6.15 -13.19
C ASN A 204 13.94 7.06 -12.15
N SER A 205 14.89 6.51 -11.40
CA SER A 205 15.72 7.23 -10.43
C SER A 205 14.94 7.90 -9.29
N VAL A 206 13.73 7.43 -8.98
CA VAL A 206 12.99 7.86 -7.79
C VAL A 206 13.73 7.38 -6.55
N SER A 207 14.07 8.31 -5.66
CA SER A 207 14.74 8.00 -4.41
C SER A 207 13.74 7.44 -3.40
N ILE A 208 13.84 6.14 -3.11
CA ILE A 208 13.02 5.42 -2.14
C ILE A 208 13.90 4.99 -0.97
N MET A 209 13.47 5.28 0.25
CA MET A 209 14.19 4.94 1.48
C MET A 209 13.34 4.06 2.38
N THR A 210 13.91 2.98 2.90
CA THR A 210 13.36 2.28 4.07
C THR A 210 13.85 2.97 5.35
N ILE A 211 12.89 3.35 6.19
CA ILE A 211 13.16 3.84 7.55
C ILE A 211 13.21 2.61 8.47
N PRO A 212 14.34 2.29 9.12
CA PRO A 212 14.48 1.06 9.93
C PRO A 212 13.75 1.20 11.27
N LYS A 213 12.46 1.46 11.21
CA LYS A 213 11.54 1.58 12.35
C LYS A 213 10.24 0.87 12.02
N LEU A 214 9.69 0.18 13.01
CA LEU A 214 8.35 -0.43 12.92
C LEU A 214 7.33 0.70 12.74
N GLY A 215 6.80 0.83 11.53
CA GLY A 215 5.85 1.88 11.17
C GLY A 215 4.45 1.35 10.85
N TYR A 216 4.35 0.05 10.57
CA TYR A 216 3.12 -0.56 10.08
C TYR A 216 3.00 -2.01 10.54
N LYS A 217 1.79 -2.43 10.84
CA LYS A 217 1.42 -3.81 11.14
C LYS A 217 0.45 -4.27 10.08
N HIS A 218 0.81 -5.34 9.38
CA HIS A 218 0.01 -5.95 8.31
C HIS A 218 -0.58 -7.28 8.75
N THR A 219 -1.88 -7.45 8.53
CA THR A 219 -2.59 -8.72 8.74
C THR A 219 -2.43 -9.61 7.52
N ASN A 220 -1.35 -10.41 7.51
CA ASN A 220 -0.97 -11.23 6.38
C ASN A 220 -1.95 -12.41 6.18
N MET A 221 -2.27 -12.68 4.92
CA MET A 221 -3.09 -13.84 4.52
C MET A 221 -4.46 -13.92 5.20
N ARG A 222 -5.08 -12.77 5.51
CA ARG A 222 -6.47 -12.74 5.98
C ARG A 222 -7.39 -13.41 4.94
N GLU A 223 -8.30 -14.27 5.40
CA GLU A 223 -9.26 -14.93 4.55
C GLU A 223 -10.07 -13.92 3.69
N GLY A 224 -10.10 -14.14 2.38
CA GLY A 224 -10.74 -13.24 1.41
C GLY A 224 -9.90 -12.03 0.98
N SER A 225 -8.68 -11.85 1.48
CA SER A 225 -7.74 -10.87 0.91
C SER A 225 -7.28 -11.29 -0.50
N ILE A 226 -6.72 -10.34 -1.25
CA ILE A 226 -6.26 -10.59 -2.63
C ILE A 226 -5.23 -11.72 -2.66
N PHE A 227 -4.20 -11.65 -1.82
CA PHE A 227 -3.13 -12.64 -1.80
C PHE A 227 -3.57 -13.99 -1.22
N TRP A 228 -4.52 -13.99 -0.28
CA TRP A 228 -5.16 -15.21 0.20
C TRP A 228 -5.91 -15.91 -0.93
N ASN A 229 -6.69 -15.14 -1.74
CA ASN A 229 -7.41 -15.69 -2.89
C ASN A 229 -6.46 -16.28 -3.94
N TYR A 230 -5.32 -15.64 -4.21
CA TYR A 230 -4.30 -16.19 -5.12
C TYR A 230 -3.62 -17.46 -4.61
N LYS A 231 -3.64 -17.70 -3.31
CA LYS A 231 -3.03 -18.88 -2.70
C LYS A 231 -4.01 -20.00 -2.40
N PHE A 232 -5.19 -19.64 -1.91
CA PHE A 232 -6.16 -20.59 -1.35
C PHE A 232 -7.58 -20.45 -1.87
N GLY A 233 -7.95 -19.32 -2.45
CA GLY A 233 -9.31 -18.98 -2.88
C GLY A 233 -9.65 -19.39 -4.30
N GLU A 234 -10.69 -18.77 -4.85
CA GLU A 234 -11.20 -19.05 -6.21
C GLU A 234 -10.22 -18.64 -7.32
N ASP A 235 -9.42 -17.58 -7.06
CA ASP A 235 -8.39 -17.08 -7.98
C ASP A 235 -7.04 -17.76 -7.77
N LYS A 236 -7.01 -18.96 -7.21
CA LYS A 236 -5.76 -19.67 -6.90
C LYS A 236 -4.87 -19.81 -8.13
N MET A 237 -3.66 -19.30 -8.01
CA MET A 237 -2.65 -19.33 -9.05
C MET A 237 -1.81 -20.62 -8.98
N LEU A 238 -1.53 -21.17 -10.14
CA LEU A 238 -0.55 -22.25 -10.30
C LEU A 238 0.88 -21.70 -10.29
N GLU A 239 1.86 -22.55 -10.05
CA GLU A 239 3.27 -22.16 -9.98
C GLU A 239 3.75 -21.43 -11.25
N ASP A 240 3.34 -21.89 -12.43
CA ASP A 240 3.73 -21.28 -13.70
C ASP A 240 3.06 -19.90 -13.89
N GLU A 241 1.85 -19.70 -13.38
CA GLU A 241 1.20 -18.41 -13.36
C GLU A 241 1.90 -17.43 -12.42
N VAL A 242 2.32 -17.88 -11.24
CA VAL A 242 3.14 -17.08 -10.32
C VAL A 242 4.45 -16.67 -11.01
N LYS A 243 5.15 -17.59 -11.65
CA LYS A 243 6.37 -17.29 -12.41
C LYS A 243 6.11 -16.30 -13.55
N PHE A 244 4.99 -16.45 -14.25
CA PHE A 244 4.58 -15.53 -15.31
C PHE A 244 4.45 -14.09 -14.78
N TRP A 245 3.75 -13.90 -13.66
CA TRP A 245 3.56 -12.55 -13.11
C TRP A 245 4.86 -11.92 -12.60
N VAL A 246 5.77 -12.72 -12.02
CA VAL A 246 7.11 -12.23 -11.63
C VAL A 246 7.91 -11.79 -12.87
N GLN A 247 7.90 -12.58 -13.96
CA GLN A 247 8.57 -12.22 -15.20
C GLN A 247 7.90 -11.02 -15.90
N THR A 248 6.57 -10.92 -15.79
CA THR A 248 5.81 -9.78 -16.31
C THR A 248 6.25 -8.50 -15.62
N ALA A 249 6.32 -8.46 -14.30
CA ALA A 249 6.81 -7.29 -13.56
C ALA A 249 8.21 -6.86 -14.04
N LYS A 250 9.12 -7.83 -14.23
CA LYS A 250 10.49 -7.59 -14.72
C LYS A 250 10.59 -7.13 -16.18
N LYS A 251 9.51 -7.20 -16.95
CA LYS A 251 9.43 -6.70 -18.33
C LYS A 251 8.61 -5.43 -18.47
N GLU A 252 7.64 -5.24 -17.58
CA GLU A 252 6.68 -4.14 -17.67
C GLU A 252 7.12 -2.86 -16.97
N TYR A 253 8.06 -2.90 -16.03
CA TYR A 253 8.49 -1.72 -15.29
C TYR A 253 9.20 -0.64 -16.15
N PHE A 254 9.63 -0.98 -17.36
CA PHE A 254 10.17 0.00 -18.33
C PHE A 254 9.10 0.94 -18.89
N PHE A 255 7.83 0.58 -18.76
CA PHE A 255 6.72 1.31 -19.35
C PHE A 255 5.91 2.00 -18.25
N VAL A 256 5.64 3.28 -18.42
CA VAL A 256 4.82 4.08 -17.50
C VAL A 256 3.34 3.71 -17.62
N ASN A 257 2.87 3.52 -18.86
CA ASN A 257 1.47 3.20 -19.13
C ASN A 257 1.15 1.72 -18.89
N ASP A 258 -0.05 1.48 -18.33
CA ASP A 258 -0.58 0.13 -18.21
C ASP A 258 -0.86 -0.48 -19.59
N ARG A 259 -0.43 -1.74 -19.76
CA ARG A 259 -0.73 -2.54 -20.95
C ARG A 259 -1.62 -3.70 -20.53
N ASN A 260 -2.61 -4.03 -21.35
CA ASN A 260 -3.55 -5.11 -21.05
C ASN A 260 -2.87 -6.49 -21.15
N ILE A 261 -2.22 -6.91 -20.07
CA ILE A 261 -1.49 -8.17 -19.98
C ILE A 261 -2.36 -9.21 -19.29
N LYS A 262 -2.52 -10.36 -19.94
CA LYS A 262 -3.31 -11.48 -19.41
C LYS A 262 -2.49 -12.75 -19.47
N TYR A 263 -2.51 -13.50 -18.38
CA TYR A 263 -2.05 -14.89 -18.41
C TYR A 263 -3.00 -15.74 -19.24
N GLN A 264 -2.45 -16.48 -20.20
CA GLN A 264 -3.19 -17.50 -20.92
C GLN A 264 -2.56 -18.84 -20.56
N SER A 265 -3.30 -19.68 -19.85
CA SER A 265 -2.87 -21.08 -19.71
C SER A 265 -2.84 -21.71 -21.10
N GLU A 266 -1.69 -22.16 -21.54
CA GLU A 266 -1.67 -23.11 -22.67
C GLU A 266 -2.50 -24.31 -22.22
N ASN A 267 -3.61 -24.55 -22.92
CA ASN A 267 -4.41 -25.75 -22.69
C ASN A 267 -3.52 -26.94 -23.00
N VAL A 268 -2.97 -27.56 -21.95
CA VAL A 268 -2.30 -28.85 -22.01
C VAL A 268 -3.36 -29.95 -21.92
#